data_028d4a93110b6e084fae36f81641a53b
#
_entry.id   028d4a93110b6e084fae36f81641a53b
#
_cell.length_a   1.000
_cell.length_b   1.000
_cell.length_c   1.000
_cell.angle_alpha   90.00
_cell.angle_beta   90.00
_cell.angle_gamma   90.00
#
_symmetry.space_group_name_H-M   'P 1'
#
loop_
_entity.id
_entity.type
_entity.pdbx_description
1 polymer ?
#
loop_
_entity_poly.entity_id
_entity_poly.type
_entity_poly.pdbx_seq_one_letter_code
_entity_poly.pdbx_strand_id
1 'polypeptide(L)'
;MAKESLGDRIWYKYWPSQVPKCLDYPDCTLAEFLKQSAETHGSKPAIFFLDAQVTYRELWDMVQRLATAVADLGLKKGDVCALMLPNSIQFVLAYYACQLAGVTVTAINPTYKALEIQHQLKDSGAKALFILDAVFEEAREGTKGTQVKTVIGTNVVDLCGFSALKVFLGKFLKKIPVGQLPPSALTLTDLLKTKPNPPKVKVDPEDVAVLQYTGGTTGLPKGAMLTHRNVVSNAVMCDAWLWKKEASTGIVGVLPLFHSFAMTTVMNTAIRIGGFQLLFPRPPVDMAELFKAIQKYSSKGGLIMPGVAVLFNKINTHPKVRNYDLSGLKMAVSGAGPLPLEVQNRFEELTKAIIVEGYGLSEATPVTHANPIHGRRKLGTIGLPYPDTDIKIMDKETGTKELPPLPFAVAENGGLTKEQSEQAEAYTGELVIKGPQIMKGYLNRPDESAATVRDGWLYTGDIACIDADGYTLIRDRAKDMIKFKGYAIFPAEVEDLLHKHPHIRGAAVIGVPNEKV
;
A
#
# COMPACT_ATOMS: atom_id res chain seq x y z
N MET A 1 -20.95 -11.90 -11.19
CA MET A 1 -21.25 -10.81 -12.13
C MET A 1 -21.07 -11.35 -13.55
N ALA A 2 -22.03 -11.11 -14.46
CA ALA A 2 -21.86 -11.48 -15.85
C ALA A 2 -20.63 -10.76 -16.40
N LYS A 3 -19.76 -11.51 -17.11
CA LYS A 3 -18.66 -10.93 -17.90
C LYS A 3 -19.30 -10.06 -18.98
N GLU A 4 -19.56 -8.78 -18.70
CA GLU A 4 -19.83 -7.83 -19.77
C GLU A 4 -18.66 -7.87 -20.72
N SER A 5 -18.93 -8.00 -22.02
CA SER A 5 -17.89 -8.01 -23.05
C SER A 5 -17.05 -6.74 -22.86
N LEU A 6 -15.81 -6.91 -22.44
CA LEU A 6 -14.83 -5.84 -22.41
C LEU A 6 -14.65 -5.38 -23.85
N GLY A 7 -15.36 -4.31 -24.24
CA GLY A 7 -15.24 -3.71 -25.57
C GLY A 7 -13.79 -3.34 -25.93
N ASP A 8 -13.58 -2.88 -27.15
CA ASP A 8 -12.25 -2.39 -27.58
C ASP A 8 -11.86 -1.14 -26.80
N ARG A 9 -11.25 -1.34 -25.64
CA ARG A 9 -10.76 -0.25 -24.81
C ARG A 9 -9.42 0.21 -25.36
N ILE A 10 -9.23 1.52 -25.43
CA ILE A 10 -8.03 2.13 -26.02
C ILE A 10 -6.73 1.61 -25.37
N TRP A 11 -6.73 1.35 -24.06
CA TRP A 11 -5.55 0.85 -23.34
C TRP A 11 -5.21 -0.61 -23.66
N TYR A 12 -6.07 -1.36 -24.36
CA TYR A 12 -5.74 -2.72 -24.82
C TYR A 12 -4.83 -2.76 -26.03
N LYS A 13 -4.59 -1.62 -26.70
CA LYS A 13 -3.68 -1.51 -27.85
C LYS A 13 -2.24 -1.91 -27.50
N TYR A 14 -1.76 -1.52 -26.30
CA TYR A 14 -0.43 -1.83 -25.81
C TYR A 14 -0.45 -2.70 -24.55
N TRP A 15 -1.54 -3.43 -24.37
CA TRP A 15 -1.68 -4.34 -23.23
C TRP A 15 -0.60 -5.42 -23.27
N PRO A 16 0.08 -5.72 -22.14
CA PRO A 16 1.05 -6.81 -22.08
C PRO A 16 0.38 -8.13 -22.44
N SER A 17 0.86 -8.79 -23.49
CA SER A 17 0.24 -10.03 -24.03
C SER A 17 0.16 -11.16 -23.01
N GLN A 18 1.01 -11.13 -21.98
CA GLN A 18 1.10 -12.13 -20.93
C GLN A 18 0.13 -11.88 -19.76
N VAL A 19 -0.44 -10.67 -19.67
CA VAL A 19 -1.37 -10.30 -18.60
C VAL A 19 -2.80 -10.51 -19.09
N PRO A 20 -3.60 -11.36 -18.44
CA PRO A 20 -5.01 -11.49 -18.78
C PRO A 20 -5.75 -10.16 -18.59
N LYS A 21 -6.64 -9.80 -19.50
CA LYS A 21 -7.48 -8.60 -19.40
C LYS A 21 -8.53 -8.73 -18.28
N CYS A 22 -8.98 -9.97 -18.04
CA CYS A 22 -9.91 -10.34 -16.97
C CYS A 22 -9.30 -11.45 -16.13
N LEU A 23 -9.57 -11.43 -14.84
CA LEU A 23 -9.06 -12.39 -13.87
C LEU A 23 -10.21 -13.18 -13.22
N ASP A 24 -9.90 -14.39 -12.81
CA ASP A 24 -10.77 -15.16 -11.92
C ASP A 24 -10.37 -14.87 -10.47
N TYR A 25 -11.25 -14.21 -9.75
CA TYR A 25 -11.02 -13.86 -8.36
C TYR A 25 -11.54 -14.97 -7.46
N PRO A 26 -10.73 -15.47 -6.50
CA PRO A 26 -11.20 -16.47 -5.56
C PRO A 26 -12.30 -15.87 -4.67
N ASP A 27 -13.39 -16.59 -4.49
CA ASP A 27 -14.45 -16.22 -3.56
C ASP A 27 -14.07 -16.66 -2.14
N CYS A 28 -13.14 -15.91 -1.55
CA CYS A 28 -12.57 -16.23 -0.24
C CYS A 28 -12.27 -14.98 0.59
N THR A 29 -12.15 -15.19 1.89
CA THR A 29 -11.69 -14.19 2.85
C THR A 29 -10.16 -14.12 2.88
N LEU A 30 -9.60 -13.07 3.48
CA LEU A 30 -8.14 -12.94 3.67
C LEU A 30 -7.56 -14.08 4.52
N ALA A 31 -8.30 -14.58 5.50
CA ALA A 31 -7.85 -15.72 6.31
C ALA A 31 -7.78 -17.00 5.48
N GLU A 32 -8.78 -17.26 4.63
CA GLU A 32 -8.78 -18.40 3.71
C GLU A 32 -7.69 -18.27 2.65
N PHE A 33 -7.40 -17.04 2.19
CA PHE A 33 -6.32 -16.75 1.26
C PHE A 33 -4.95 -17.14 1.84
N LEU A 34 -4.67 -16.78 3.11
CA LEU A 34 -3.46 -17.24 3.81
C LEU A 34 -3.47 -18.76 4.04
N LYS A 35 -4.63 -19.33 4.43
CA LYS A 35 -4.76 -20.78 4.66
C LYS A 35 -4.39 -21.58 3.41
N GLN A 36 -4.93 -21.20 2.24
CA GLN A 36 -4.62 -21.86 0.96
C GLN A 36 -3.12 -21.81 0.65
N SER A 37 -2.48 -20.66 0.91
CA SER A 37 -1.03 -20.53 0.72
C SER A 37 -0.24 -21.39 1.72
N ALA A 38 -0.70 -21.51 2.97
CA ALA A 38 -0.08 -22.36 3.97
C ALA A 38 -0.22 -23.85 3.65
N GLU A 39 -1.34 -24.27 3.10
CA GLU A 39 -1.57 -25.64 2.63
C GLU A 39 -0.68 -25.98 1.42
N THR A 40 -0.53 -25.05 0.49
CA THR A 40 0.24 -25.27 -0.75
C THR A 40 1.74 -25.12 -0.52
N HIS A 41 2.17 -24.19 0.34
CA HIS A 41 3.58 -23.75 0.48
C HIS A 41 4.11 -23.94 1.91
N GLY A 42 3.50 -24.77 2.73
CA GLY A 42 3.72 -24.86 4.18
C GLY A 42 5.16 -24.88 4.67
N SER A 43 6.08 -25.53 3.95
CA SER A 43 7.50 -25.58 4.33
C SER A 43 8.34 -24.40 3.80
N LYS A 44 7.79 -23.57 2.92
CA LYS A 44 8.52 -22.43 2.37
C LYS A 44 8.54 -21.25 3.34
N PRO A 45 9.58 -20.42 3.31
CA PRO A 45 9.59 -19.17 4.06
C PRO A 45 8.42 -18.26 3.63
N ALA A 46 7.70 -17.70 4.59
CA ALA A 46 6.70 -16.66 4.42
C ALA A 46 7.23 -15.28 4.83
N ILE A 47 8.07 -15.24 5.88
CA ILE A 47 8.60 -13.99 6.42
C ILE A 47 10.07 -14.17 6.80
N PHE A 48 10.89 -13.18 6.42
CA PHE A 48 12.19 -12.91 7.01
C PHE A 48 12.12 -11.58 7.75
N PHE A 49 12.48 -11.59 9.02
CA PHE A 49 12.45 -10.40 9.88
C PHE A 49 13.60 -10.44 10.88
N LEU A 50 14.53 -9.49 10.77
CA LEU A 50 15.77 -9.49 11.55
C LEU A 50 16.54 -10.83 11.39
N ASP A 51 16.71 -11.63 12.47
CA ASP A 51 17.34 -12.95 12.39
C ASP A 51 16.30 -14.08 12.28
N ALA A 52 14.99 -13.79 12.33
CA ALA A 52 13.94 -14.78 12.24
C ALA A 52 13.60 -15.16 10.79
N GLN A 53 13.26 -16.42 10.62
CA GLN A 53 12.56 -16.94 9.46
C GLN A 53 11.30 -17.64 9.96
N VAL A 54 10.15 -17.33 9.34
CA VAL A 54 8.86 -17.97 9.62
C VAL A 54 8.38 -18.64 8.34
N THR A 55 8.05 -19.92 8.40
CA THR A 55 7.45 -20.66 7.30
C THR A 55 5.94 -20.40 7.22
N TYR A 56 5.29 -20.72 6.09
CA TYR A 56 3.85 -20.60 5.94
C TYR A 56 3.07 -21.45 6.95
N ARG A 57 3.58 -22.64 7.29
CA ARG A 57 2.98 -23.53 8.30
C ARG A 57 3.04 -22.93 9.69
N GLU A 58 4.20 -22.39 10.07
CA GLU A 58 4.37 -21.71 11.37
C GLU A 58 3.52 -20.45 11.46
N LEU A 59 3.49 -19.66 10.37
CA LEU A 59 2.65 -18.48 10.30
C LEU A 59 1.17 -18.83 10.52
N TRP A 60 0.67 -19.86 9.83
CA TRP A 60 -0.72 -20.28 9.98
C TRP A 60 -1.04 -20.83 11.37
N ASP A 61 -0.15 -21.61 11.98
CA ASP A 61 -0.32 -22.09 13.36
C ASP A 61 -0.41 -20.91 14.35
N MET A 62 0.51 -19.97 14.25
CA MET A 62 0.51 -18.77 15.11
C MET A 62 -0.75 -17.91 14.89
N VAL A 63 -1.22 -17.77 13.65
CA VAL A 63 -2.46 -17.05 13.33
C VAL A 63 -3.65 -17.73 13.97
N GLN A 64 -3.76 -19.06 13.92
CA GLN A 64 -4.86 -19.80 14.57
C GLN A 64 -4.85 -19.64 16.11
N ARG A 65 -3.67 -19.68 16.73
CA ARG A 65 -3.51 -19.45 18.18
C ARG A 65 -3.96 -18.06 18.57
N LEU A 66 -3.49 -17.06 17.83
CA LEU A 66 -3.82 -15.67 18.12
C LEU A 66 -5.29 -15.35 17.82
N ALA A 67 -5.89 -15.94 16.78
CA ALA A 67 -7.32 -15.81 16.49
C ALA A 67 -8.20 -16.40 17.59
N THR A 68 -7.76 -17.54 18.17
CA THR A 68 -8.41 -18.13 19.35
C THR A 68 -8.36 -17.16 20.52
N ALA A 69 -7.17 -16.63 20.84
CA ALA A 69 -7.00 -15.69 21.92
C ALA A 69 -7.82 -14.40 21.72
N VAL A 70 -7.88 -13.87 20.49
CA VAL A 70 -8.71 -12.69 20.14
C VAL A 70 -10.19 -12.96 20.42
N ALA A 71 -10.68 -14.15 20.09
CA ALA A 71 -12.07 -14.54 20.39
C ALA A 71 -12.30 -14.73 21.89
N ASP A 72 -11.36 -15.35 22.61
CA ASP A 72 -11.42 -15.54 24.07
C ASP A 72 -11.44 -14.21 24.84
N LEU A 73 -10.83 -13.16 24.27
CA LEU A 73 -10.90 -11.78 24.78
C LEU A 73 -12.26 -11.11 24.53
N GLY A 74 -13.20 -11.82 23.91
CA GLY A 74 -14.57 -11.38 23.67
C GLY A 74 -14.79 -10.54 22.42
N LEU A 75 -13.79 -10.43 21.53
CA LEU A 75 -13.99 -9.79 20.23
C LEU A 75 -14.81 -10.73 19.32
N LYS A 76 -15.76 -10.13 18.61
CA LYS A 76 -16.71 -10.86 17.75
C LYS A 76 -16.66 -10.32 16.32
N LYS A 77 -17.25 -11.05 15.40
CA LYS A 77 -17.44 -10.62 14.00
C LYS A 77 -18.01 -9.20 13.95
N GLY A 78 -17.36 -8.33 13.18
CA GLY A 78 -17.73 -6.93 13.01
C GLY A 78 -17.16 -5.97 14.07
N ASP A 79 -16.55 -6.48 15.14
CA ASP A 79 -15.76 -5.64 16.04
C ASP A 79 -14.50 -5.14 15.34
N VAL A 80 -13.97 -4.02 15.81
CA VAL A 80 -12.74 -3.42 15.25
C VAL A 80 -11.58 -3.60 16.21
N CYS A 81 -10.44 -4.01 15.67
CA CYS A 81 -9.16 -4.09 16.37
C CYS A 81 -8.14 -3.14 15.72
N ALA A 82 -7.50 -2.31 16.52
CA ALA A 82 -6.46 -1.41 16.05
C ALA A 82 -5.07 -2.05 16.12
N LEU A 83 -4.24 -1.83 15.10
CA LEU A 83 -2.84 -2.28 15.03
C LEU A 83 -1.92 -1.06 14.94
N MET A 84 -1.23 -0.73 16.03
CA MET A 84 -0.22 0.33 16.06
C MET A 84 1.17 -0.30 16.14
N LEU A 85 1.54 -0.99 15.05
CA LEU A 85 2.73 -1.81 14.93
C LEU A 85 3.53 -1.41 13.66
N PRO A 86 4.87 -1.44 13.71
CA PRO A 86 5.69 -1.33 12.51
C PRO A 86 5.66 -2.62 11.69
N ASN A 87 6.37 -2.62 10.57
CA ASN A 87 6.61 -3.85 9.82
C ASN A 87 7.28 -4.89 10.72
N SER A 88 6.60 -5.98 10.95
CA SER A 88 7.06 -7.03 11.86
C SER A 88 6.23 -8.29 11.67
N ILE A 89 6.72 -9.40 12.19
CA ILE A 89 5.95 -10.65 12.27
C ILE A 89 4.65 -10.40 13.06
N GLN A 90 4.72 -9.61 14.11
CA GLN A 90 3.59 -9.28 14.98
C GLN A 90 2.45 -8.57 14.22
N PHE A 91 2.79 -7.64 13.30
CA PHE A 91 1.79 -6.98 12.45
C PHE A 91 1.05 -8.00 11.58
N VAL A 92 1.80 -8.87 10.89
CA VAL A 92 1.23 -9.89 10.00
C VAL A 92 0.34 -10.87 10.78
N LEU A 93 0.81 -11.32 11.95
CA LEU A 93 0.06 -12.21 12.84
C LEU A 93 -1.24 -11.57 13.31
N ALA A 94 -1.18 -10.36 13.86
CA ALA A 94 -2.36 -9.66 14.37
C ALA A 94 -3.38 -9.38 13.26
N TYR A 95 -2.88 -8.96 12.08
CA TYR A 95 -3.72 -8.73 10.92
C TYR A 95 -4.53 -10.00 10.54
N TYR A 96 -3.85 -11.11 10.24
CA TYR A 96 -4.54 -12.33 9.80
C TYR A 96 -5.32 -13.04 10.91
N ALA A 97 -4.90 -12.91 12.18
CA ALA A 97 -5.65 -13.45 13.31
C ALA A 97 -7.01 -12.74 13.49
N CYS A 98 -7.03 -11.41 13.35
CA CYS A 98 -8.27 -10.65 13.33
C CYS A 98 -9.17 -11.08 12.17
N GLN A 99 -8.62 -11.23 10.95
CA GLN A 99 -9.40 -11.68 9.80
C GLN A 99 -10.01 -13.08 10.02
N LEU A 100 -9.25 -14.01 10.64
CA LEU A 100 -9.74 -15.36 10.95
C LEU A 100 -10.84 -15.35 12.02
N ALA A 101 -10.80 -14.40 12.95
CA ALA A 101 -11.82 -14.20 13.97
C ALA A 101 -13.04 -13.37 13.48
N GLY A 102 -13.03 -12.90 12.23
CA GLY A 102 -14.05 -12.00 11.67
C GLY A 102 -14.01 -10.58 12.21
N VAL A 103 -12.88 -10.18 12.76
CA VAL A 103 -12.64 -8.85 13.36
C VAL A 103 -12.02 -7.92 12.31
N THR A 104 -12.63 -6.77 12.13
CA THR A 104 -12.12 -5.73 11.22
C THR A 104 -10.84 -5.10 11.78
N VAL A 105 -9.85 -4.88 10.93
CA VAL A 105 -8.58 -4.25 11.31
C VAL A 105 -8.58 -2.76 10.96
N THR A 106 -8.07 -1.91 11.87
CA THR A 106 -7.64 -0.56 11.54
C THR A 106 -6.16 -0.39 11.88
N ALA A 107 -5.34 -0.12 10.89
CA ALA A 107 -3.91 0.06 11.09
C ALA A 107 -3.58 1.53 11.38
N ILE A 108 -2.87 1.78 12.49
CA ILE A 108 -2.50 3.12 12.97
C ILE A 108 -1.00 3.33 12.73
N ASN A 109 -0.65 4.49 12.21
CA ASN A 109 0.75 4.89 12.08
C ASN A 109 1.43 4.98 13.47
N PRO A 110 2.49 4.20 13.75
CA PRO A 110 3.18 4.24 15.04
C PRO A 110 3.82 5.58 15.40
N THR A 111 3.88 6.53 14.46
CA THR A 111 4.42 7.87 14.69
C THR A 111 3.35 8.92 15.02
N TYR A 112 2.07 8.55 14.98
CA TYR A 112 0.96 9.44 15.30
C TYR A 112 1.01 9.92 16.76
N LYS A 113 0.46 11.12 16.97
CA LYS A 113 0.32 11.74 18.29
C LYS A 113 -1.04 11.44 18.90
N ALA A 114 -1.19 11.75 20.17
CA ALA A 114 -2.37 11.42 20.95
C ALA A 114 -3.71 11.80 20.30
N LEU A 115 -3.78 12.98 19.66
CA LEU A 115 -5.02 13.45 19.03
C LEU A 115 -5.38 12.62 17.78
N GLU A 116 -4.39 12.28 16.95
CA GLU A 116 -4.60 11.47 15.75
C GLU A 116 -5.00 10.04 16.13
N ILE A 117 -4.32 9.48 17.15
CA ILE A 117 -4.65 8.15 17.69
C ILE A 117 -6.08 8.15 18.25
N GLN A 118 -6.43 9.16 19.06
CA GLN A 118 -7.76 9.27 19.66
C GLN A 118 -8.85 9.38 18.60
N HIS A 119 -8.62 10.20 17.56
CA HIS A 119 -9.55 10.34 16.46
C HIS A 119 -9.82 9.00 15.80
N GLN A 120 -8.76 8.29 15.37
CA GLN A 120 -8.91 7.03 14.66
C GLN A 120 -9.55 5.93 15.52
N LEU A 121 -9.19 5.85 16.81
CA LEU A 121 -9.77 4.88 17.74
C LEU A 121 -11.25 5.16 18.04
N LYS A 122 -11.64 6.43 18.17
CA LYS A 122 -13.05 6.82 18.40
C LYS A 122 -13.90 6.59 17.17
N ASP A 123 -13.46 7.06 16.01
CA ASP A 123 -14.21 6.98 14.75
C ASP A 123 -14.37 5.52 14.30
N SER A 124 -13.32 4.71 14.41
CA SER A 124 -13.36 3.29 14.08
C SER A 124 -14.12 2.44 15.09
N GLY A 125 -14.33 2.92 16.31
CA GLY A 125 -14.92 2.14 17.40
C GLY A 125 -14.08 0.95 17.84
N ALA A 126 -12.75 1.02 17.70
CA ALA A 126 -11.83 -0.06 18.04
C ALA A 126 -11.97 -0.48 19.51
N LYS A 127 -12.13 -1.79 19.75
CA LYS A 127 -12.30 -2.39 21.09
C LYS A 127 -11.01 -2.95 21.67
N ALA A 128 -10.04 -3.28 20.82
CA ALA A 128 -8.72 -3.76 21.20
C ALA A 128 -7.63 -3.03 20.43
N LEU A 129 -6.43 -2.97 21.02
CA LEU A 129 -5.26 -2.33 20.44
C LEU A 129 -4.04 -3.22 20.59
N PHE A 130 -3.48 -3.69 19.47
CA PHE A 130 -2.12 -4.24 19.43
C PHE A 130 -1.13 -3.10 19.28
N ILE A 131 -0.12 -3.05 20.16
CA ILE A 131 0.80 -1.92 20.18
C ILE A 131 2.22 -2.34 20.55
N LEU A 132 3.20 -1.64 19.97
CA LEU A 132 4.57 -1.70 20.50
C LEU A 132 4.66 -1.02 21.88
N ASP A 133 5.35 -1.67 22.81
CA ASP A 133 5.63 -1.10 24.12
C ASP A 133 6.31 0.29 24.02
N ALA A 134 7.26 0.43 23.11
CA ALA A 134 8.04 1.65 22.91
C ALA A 134 7.23 2.90 22.52
N VAL A 135 6.02 2.73 21.97
CA VAL A 135 5.15 3.87 21.56
C VAL A 135 3.89 4.00 22.42
N PHE A 136 3.74 3.16 23.46
CA PHE A 136 2.53 3.17 24.29
C PHE A 136 2.35 4.46 25.07
N GLU A 137 3.42 5.08 25.54
CA GLU A 137 3.33 6.34 26.31
C GLU A 137 2.63 7.45 25.50
N GLU A 138 2.93 7.56 24.21
CA GLU A 138 2.24 8.49 23.31
C GLU A 138 0.78 8.09 23.07
N ALA A 139 0.52 6.77 22.94
CA ALA A 139 -0.81 6.25 22.72
C ALA A 139 -1.71 6.30 23.96
N ARG A 140 -1.14 6.32 25.15
CA ARG A 140 -1.88 6.31 26.42
C ARG A 140 -2.94 7.41 26.51
N GLU A 141 -2.58 8.62 26.15
CA GLU A 141 -3.52 9.73 26.10
C GLU A 141 -4.55 9.54 24.96
N GLY A 142 -4.11 9.04 23.82
CA GLY A 142 -4.98 8.75 22.67
C GLY A 142 -6.02 7.66 22.92
N THR A 143 -5.80 6.76 23.88
CA THR A 143 -6.79 5.73 24.24
C THR A 143 -7.89 6.24 25.17
N LYS A 144 -7.72 7.39 25.82
CA LYS A 144 -8.71 7.93 26.76
C LYS A 144 -10.02 8.30 26.07
N GLY A 145 -11.13 7.87 26.67
CA GLY A 145 -12.47 8.15 26.16
C GLY A 145 -12.80 7.44 24.84
N THR A 146 -12.04 6.38 24.48
CA THR A 146 -12.31 5.47 23.36
C THR A 146 -13.00 4.21 23.84
N GLN A 147 -13.35 3.30 22.91
CA GLN A 147 -13.92 1.99 23.24
C GLN A 147 -12.86 0.91 23.51
N VAL A 148 -11.57 1.23 23.44
CA VAL A 148 -10.47 0.28 23.68
C VAL A 148 -10.52 -0.22 25.13
N LYS A 149 -10.83 -1.50 25.30
CA LYS A 149 -10.87 -2.19 26.61
C LYS A 149 -9.64 -3.07 26.82
N THR A 150 -9.03 -3.54 25.74
CA THR A 150 -7.94 -4.51 25.78
C THR A 150 -6.73 -3.94 25.03
N VAL A 151 -5.60 -3.86 25.73
CA VAL A 151 -4.30 -3.50 25.16
C VAL A 151 -3.43 -4.75 25.09
N ILE A 152 -2.90 -5.06 23.94
CA ILE A 152 -2.02 -6.20 23.70
C ILE A 152 -0.67 -5.64 23.27
N GLY A 153 0.28 -5.73 24.19
CA GLY A 153 1.61 -5.20 23.97
C GLY A 153 2.59 -6.22 23.40
N THR A 154 3.57 -5.73 22.68
CA THR A 154 4.70 -6.51 22.17
C THR A 154 5.92 -5.61 22.01
N ASN A 155 7.12 -6.21 22.03
CA ASN A 155 8.33 -5.51 21.64
C ASN A 155 8.75 -5.95 20.24
N VAL A 156 9.42 -5.10 19.49
CA VAL A 156 9.85 -5.40 18.11
C VAL A 156 10.73 -6.65 17.99
N VAL A 157 11.42 -7.00 19.07
CA VAL A 157 12.32 -8.17 19.10
C VAL A 157 11.70 -9.44 19.68
N ASP A 158 10.44 -9.44 20.09
CA ASP A 158 9.82 -10.61 20.70
C ASP A 158 9.79 -11.86 19.78
N LEU A 159 9.68 -11.65 18.47
CA LEU A 159 9.66 -12.72 17.46
C LEU A 159 10.81 -12.60 16.44
N CYS A 160 11.93 -11.98 16.83
CA CYS A 160 13.01 -11.63 15.90
C CYS A 160 14.07 -12.74 15.71
N GLY A 161 13.98 -13.86 16.43
CA GLY A 161 14.97 -14.93 16.40
C GLY A 161 16.26 -14.64 17.18
N PHE A 162 16.35 -13.52 17.92
CA PHE A 162 17.53 -13.22 18.74
C PHE A 162 17.58 -14.12 19.98
N SER A 163 18.80 -14.51 20.38
CA SER A 163 18.98 -15.20 21.66
C SER A 163 18.59 -14.29 22.85
N ALA A 164 18.15 -14.91 23.95
CA ALA A 164 17.79 -14.18 25.17
C ALA A 164 18.90 -13.23 25.65
N LEU A 165 20.16 -13.66 25.55
CA LEU A 165 21.32 -12.83 25.89
C LEU A 165 21.44 -11.60 24.99
N LYS A 166 21.25 -11.76 23.66
CA LYS A 166 21.28 -10.65 22.69
C LYS A 166 20.18 -9.64 22.97
N VAL A 167 18.96 -10.11 23.30
CA VAL A 167 17.83 -9.26 23.68
C VAL A 167 18.13 -8.52 24.98
N PHE A 168 18.59 -9.23 26.00
CA PHE A 168 18.94 -8.63 27.29
C PHE A 168 20.00 -7.53 27.14
N LEU A 169 21.12 -7.84 26.48
CA LEU A 169 22.18 -6.86 26.21
C LEU A 169 21.69 -5.68 25.37
N GLY A 170 20.86 -5.94 24.38
CA GLY A 170 20.28 -4.89 23.53
C GLY A 170 19.38 -3.93 24.32
N LYS A 171 18.56 -4.44 25.25
CA LYS A 171 17.74 -3.64 26.15
C LYS A 171 18.60 -2.87 27.17
N PHE A 172 19.56 -3.55 27.78
CA PHE A 172 20.49 -2.95 28.75
C PHE A 172 21.30 -1.79 28.14
N LEU A 173 21.82 -1.97 26.92
CA LEU A 173 22.58 -0.96 26.18
C LEU A 173 21.68 0.08 25.49
N LYS A 174 20.37 0.09 25.76
CA LYS A 174 19.37 0.98 25.16
C LYS A 174 19.36 0.98 23.61
N LYS A 175 19.83 -0.10 22.99
CA LYS A 175 19.78 -0.32 21.54
C LYS A 175 18.42 -0.85 21.09
N ILE A 176 17.68 -1.50 21.98
CA ILE A 176 16.30 -1.96 21.77
C ILE A 176 15.42 -1.04 22.59
N PRO A 177 14.52 -0.27 21.95
CA PRO A 177 13.55 0.56 22.67
C PRO A 177 12.64 -0.32 23.54
N VAL A 178 12.39 0.11 24.76
CA VAL A 178 11.47 -0.53 25.69
C VAL A 178 10.58 0.56 26.27
N GLY A 179 9.28 0.34 26.20
CA GLY A 179 8.27 1.20 26.81
C GLY A 179 7.58 0.54 27.99
N GLN A 180 6.78 1.31 28.69
CA GLN A 180 6.02 0.86 29.84
C GLN A 180 4.56 0.68 29.46
N LEU A 181 4.11 -0.56 29.45
CA LEU A 181 2.69 -0.90 29.23
C LEU A 181 1.87 -0.76 30.51
N PRO A 182 0.55 -0.57 30.43
CA PRO A 182 -0.29 -0.57 31.61
C PRO A 182 -0.29 -1.95 32.29
N PRO A 183 -0.47 -2.04 33.62
CA PRO A 183 -0.47 -3.32 34.33
C PRO A 183 -1.52 -4.33 33.82
N SER A 184 -2.60 -3.83 33.22
CA SER A 184 -3.67 -4.64 32.63
C SER A 184 -3.37 -5.10 31.19
N ALA A 185 -2.26 -4.67 30.59
CA ALA A 185 -1.93 -5.09 29.23
C ALA A 185 -1.55 -6.58 29.19
N LEU A 186 -2.03 -7.24 28.15
CA LEU A 186 -1.63 -8.60 27.79
C LEU A 186 -0.39 -8.55 26.93
N THR A 187 0.38 -9.64 26.88
CA THR A 187 1.51 -9.74 25.96
C THR A 187 1.14 -10.62 24.77
N LEU A 188 1.54 -10.22 23.57
CA LEU A 188 1.31 -11.01 22.36
C LEU A 188 1.97 -12.40 22.48
N THR A 189 3.13 -12.48 23.11
CA THR A 189 3.86 -13.75 23.32
C THR A 189 3.09 -14.72 24.23
N ASP A 190 2.35 -14.23 25.23
CA ASP A 190 1.51 -15.06 26.07
C ASP A 190 0.26 -15.53 25.32
N LEU A 191 -0.36 -14.67 24.52
CA LEU A 191 -1.50 -15.02 23.68
C LEU A 191 -1.14 -16.10 22.66
N LEU A 192 0.09 -16.13 22.15
CA LEU A 192 0.58 -17.18 21.25
C LEU A 192 0.73 -18.56 21.92
N LYS A 193 0.67 -18.67 23.26
CA LYS A 193 0.65 -19.95 23.99
C LYS A 193 -0.74 -20.61 23.96
N THR A 194 -1.78 -19.89 23.56
CA THR A 194 -3.15 -20.42 23.44
C THR A 194 -3.18 -21.61 22.47
N LYS A 195 -3.89 -22.68 22.83
CA LYS A 195 -4.07 -23.81 21.91
C LYS A 195 -4.93 -23.39 20.72
N PRO A 196 -4.56 -23.74 19.48
CA PRO A 196 -5.30 -23.33 18.31
C PRO A 196 -6.71 -23.97 18.26
N ASN A 197 -7.71 -23.14 18.41
CA ASN A 197 -9.13 -23.47 18.26
C ASN A 197 -9.88 -22.20 17.80
N PRO A 198 -9.57 -21.69 16.60
CA PRO A 198 -10.14 -20.44 16.14
C PRO A 198 -11.67 -20.51 16.05
N PRO A 199 -12.37 -19.38 16.26
CA PRO A 199 -13.83 -19.37 16.26
C PRO A 199 -14.37 -19.78 14.89
N LYS A 200 -15.43 -20.59 14.90
CA LYS A 200 -16.14 -21.01 13.68
C LYS A 200 -17.12 -19.90 13.23
N VAL A 201 -16.57 -18.78 12.79
CA VAL A 201 -17.35 -17.63 12.35
C VAL A 201 -17.48 -17.68 10.82
N LYS A 202 -18.71 -17.53 10.32
CA LYS A 202 -18.93 -17.34 8.87
C LYS A 202 -18.60 -15.89 8.52
N VAL A 203 -17.47 -15.66 7.88
CA VAL A 203 -17.06 -14.37 7.32
C VAL A 203 -17.37 -14.37 5.83
N ASP A 204 -17.99 -13.30 5.34
CA ASP A 204 -18.33 -13.14 3.94
C ASP A 204 -17.23 -12.33 3.23
N PRO A 205 -16.87 -12.62 1.98
CA PRO A 205 -15.96 -11.79 1.21
C PRO A 205 -16.37 -10.30 1.12
N GLU A 206 -17.65 -9.99 1.26
CA GLU A 206 -18.18 -8.61 1.29
C GLU A 206 -18.16 -7.97 2.69
N ASP A 207 -17.78 -8.69 3.73
CA ASP A 207 -17.56 -8.10 5.06
C ASP A 207 -16.35 -7.15 5.01
N VAL A 208 -16.39 -6.10 5.83
CA VAL A 208 -15.29 -5.14 5.94
C VAL A 208 -14.11 -5.78 6.65
N ALA A 209 -13.01 -5.95 5.94
CA ALA A 209 -11.77 -6.50 6.46
C ALA A 209 -10.88 -5.44 7.10
N VAL A 210 -10.82 -4.25 6.47
CA VAL A 210 -9.91 -3.17 6.86
C VAL A 210 -10.62 -1.83 6.82
N LEU A 211 -10.40 -1.02 7.85
CA LEU A 211 -10.68 0.41 7.85
C LEU A 211 -9.37 1.15 7.63
N GLN A 212 -9.15 1.58 6.39
CA GLN A 212 -7.94 2.30 6.02
C GLN A 212 -8.18 3.80 6.15
N TYR A 213 -7.52 4.42 7.14
CA TYR A 213 -7.64 5.86 7.34
C TYR A 213 -6.79 6.62 6.33
N THR A 214 -7.42 7.60 5.68
CA THR A 214 -6.78 8.45 4.66
C THR A 214 -6.63 9.86 5.19
N GLY A 215 -5.46 10.44 5.02
CA GLY A 215 -5.24 11.86 5.27
C GLY A 215 -5.88 12.68 4.15
N GLY A 216 -7.10 13.18 4.39
CA GLY A 216 -7.70 14.16 3.48
C GLY A 216 -6.99 15.52 3.61
N THR A 217 -6.74 16.20 2.47
CA THR A 217 -6.14 17.55 2.46
C THR A 217 -7.05 18.63 3.10
N THR A 218 -8.29 18.31 3.44
CA THR A 218 -9.30 19.30 3.88
C THR A 218 -10.11 18.88 5.12
N GLY A 219 -9.67 17.91 5.91
CA GLY A 219 -10.45 17.48 7.07
C GLY A 219 -9.77 16.39 7.90
N LEU A 220 -10.48 15.92 8.93
CA LEU A 220 -10.03 14.78 9.74
C LEU A 220 -9.93 13.51 8.87
N PRO A 221 -8.94 12.63 9.12
CA PRO A 221 -8.81 11.37 8.41
C PRO A 221 -10.10 10.53 8.46
N LYS A 222 -10.44 9.89 7.35
CA LYS A 222 -11.66 9.09 7.18
C LYS A 222 -11.30 7.64 6.97
N GLY A 223 -12.07 6.72 7.54
CA GLY A 223 -11.88 5.29 7.38
C GLY A 223 -12.53 4.76 6.09
N ALA A 224 -11.74 4.50 5.05
CA ALA A 224 -12.21 3.78 3.87
C ALA A 224 -12.49 2.31 4.23
N MET A 225 -13.70 1.83 3.94
CA MET A 225 -14.13 0.46 4.23
C MET A 225 -13.71 -0.46 3.08
N LEU A 226 -12.67 -1.24 3.32
CA LEU A 226 -12.15 -2.22 2.37
C LEU A 226 -12.65 -3.62 2.75
N THR A 227 -13.36 -4.29 1.84
CA THR A 227 -13.86 -5.65 2.05
C THR A 227 -12.75 -6.67 1.82
N HIS A 228 -12.96 -7.92 2.30
CA HIS A 228 -12.06 -9.02 1.96
C HIS A 228 -11.92 -9.16 0.44
N ARG A 229 -13.04 -9.06 -0.29
CA ARG A 229 -13.04 -9.11 -1.76
C ARG A 229 -12.17 -8.03 -2.38
N ASN A 230 -12.26 -6.77 -1.91
CA ASN A 230 -11.44 -5.69 -2.45
C ASN A 230 -9.94 -6.01 -2.33
N VAL A 231 -9.50 -6.41 -1.11
CA VAL A 231 -8.08 -6.66 -0.81
C VAL A 231 -7.57 -7.89 -1.55
N VAL A 232 -8.34 -8.99 -1.56
CA VAL A 232 -7.99 -10.22 -2.30
C VAL A 232 -7.90 -9.94 -3.79
N SER A 233 -8.89 -9.21 -4.36
CA SER A 233 -8.89 -8.88 -5.79
C SER A 233 -7.65 -8.07 -6.17
N ASN A 234 -7.30 -7.05 -5.38
CA ASN A 234 -6.14 -6.22 -5.69
C ASN A 234 -4.81 -6.99 -5.56
N ALA A 235 -4.69 -7.92 -4.61
CA ALA A 235 -3.54 -8.82 -4.52
C ALA A 235 -3.43 -9.75 -5.74
N VAL A 236 -4.56 -10.25 -6.27
CA VAL A 236 -4.62 -11.06 -7.49
C VAL A 236 -4.25 -10.24 -8.72
N MET A 237 -4.70 -8.98 -8.80
CA MET A 237 -4.30 -8.06 -9.88
C MET A 237 -2.81 -7.77 -9.85
N CYS A 238 -2.23 -7.50 -8.68
CA CYS A 238 -0.78 -7.32 -8.51
C CYS A 238 -0.01 -8.57 -8.95
N ASP A 239 -0.49 -9.78 -8.57
CA ASP A 239 0.06 -11.05 -9.00
C ASP A 239 0.07 -11.19 -10.53
N ALA A 240 -1.03 -10.89 -11.19
CA ALA A 240 -1.13 -10.98 -12.65
C ALA A 240 -0.20 -9.99 -13.37
N TRP A 241 -0.03 -8.77 -12.81
CA TRP A 241 0.83 -7.73 -13.39
C TRP A 241 2.32 -8.05 -13.27
N LEU A 242 2.71 -8.78 -12.21
CA LEU A 242 4.10 -9.14 -11.95
C LEU A 242 4.68 -10.18 -12.90
N TRP A 243 3.88 -10.88 -13.65
CA TRP A 243 4.23 -11.96 -14.56
C TRP A 243 5.70 -12.46 -14.48
N LYS A 244 5.98 -13.76 -14.64
CA LYS A 244 7.29 -14.40 -14.42
C LYS A 244 7.80 -14.30 -12.97
N LYS A 245 6.98 -14.75 -12.04
CA LYS A 245 7.39 -15.03 -10.67
C LYS A 245 7.83 -16.49 -10.52
N GLU A 246 8.86 -16.68 -9.76
CA GLU A 246 9.23 -18.00 -9.26
C GLU A 246 8.61 -18.20 -7.87
N ALA A 247 8.33 -19.44 -7.51
CA ALA A 247 7.73 -19.79 -6.23
C ALA A 247 8.59 -19.41 -4.98
N SER A 248 9.77 -18.84 -5.20
CA SER A 248 10.70 -18.33 -4.19
C SER A 248 10.89 -16.82 -4.25
N THR A 249 10.04 -16.11 -5.01
CA THR A 249 10.15 -14.65 -5.15
C THR A 249 9.92 -13.96 -3.80
N GLY A 250 10.84 -13.08 -3.41
CA GLY A 250 10.72 -12.26 -2.22
C GLY A 250 10.20 -10.86 -2.52
N ILE A 251 9.43 -10.30 -1.59
CA ILE A 251 9.00 -8.90 -1.67
C ILE A 251 9.64 -8.11 -0.53
N VAL A 252 10.36 -7.05 -0.89
CA VAL A 252 11.09 -6.21 0.07
C VAL A 252 10.14 -5.24 0.76
N GLY A 253 9.93 -5.42 2.05
CA GLY A 253 9.00 -4.65 2.88
C GLY A 253 9.68 -3.50 3.63
N VAL A 254 10.13 -2.48 2.91
CA VAL A 254 10.62 -1.22 3.49
C VAL A 254 9.48 -0.24 3.73
N LEU A 255 8.47 -0.24 2.85
CA LEU A 255 7.27 0.57 3.02
C LEU A 255 6.41 0.09 4.19
N PRO A 256 5.73 0.99 4.92
CA PRO A 256 4.99 0.63 6.11
C PRO A 256 3.73 -0.19 5.82
N LEU A 257 3.58 -1.35 6.47
CA LEU A 257 2.42 -2.25 6.32
C LEU A 257 1.11 -1.63 6.82
N PHE A 258 1.17 -0.62 7.68
CA PHE A 258 -0.04 0.10 8.10
C PHE A 258 -0.66 0.96 6.98
N HIS A 259 0.06 1.17 5.88
CA HIS A 259 -0.45 1.85 4.68
C HIS A 259 -0.92 0.81 3.66
N SER A 260 -2.06 1.07 3.00
CA SER A 260 -2.65 0.17 2.00
C SER A 260 -1.68 -0.27 0.91
N PHE A 261 -0.74 0.60 0.50
CA PHE A 261 0.26 0.28 -0.51
C PHE A 261 1.10 -0.94 -0.11
N ALA A 262 1.78 -0.91 1.02
CA ALA A 262 2.58 -2.05 1.44
C ALA A 262 1.74 -3.23 1.96
N MET A 263 0.59 -2.95 2.59
CA MET A 263 -0.34 -4.00 3.01
C MET A 263 -0.72 -4.90 1.82
N THR A 264 -1.02 -4.33 0.67
CA THR A 264 -1.36 -5.10 -0.52
C THR A 264 -0.13 -5.56 -1.27
N THR A 265 0.76 -4.65 -1.68
CA THR A 265 1.86 -5.01 -2.60
C THR A 265 3.00 -5.79 -1.94
N VAL A 266 3.20 -5.67 -0.62
CA VAL A 266 4.19 -6.45 0.12
C VAL A 266 3.53 -7.65 0.78
N MET A 267 2.56 -7.44 1.70
CA MET A 267 2.03 -8.49 2.55
C MET A 267 1.09 -9.44 1.79
N ASN A 268 -0.02 -8.92 1.25
CA ASN A 268 -1.04 -9.78 0.62
C ASN A 268 -0.56 -10.36 -0.72
N THR A 269 0.24 -9.63 -1.51
CA THR A 269 0.80 -10.15 -2.76
C THR A 269 1.85 -11.24 -2.49
N ALA A 270 2.70 -11.12 -1.46
CA ALA A 270 3.63 -12.20 -1.09
C ALA A 270 2.87 -13.48 -0.72
N ILE A 271 1.80 -13.36 0.06
CA ILE A 271 0.92 -14.50 0.39
C ILE A 271 0.34 -15.11 -0.89
N ARG A 272 -0.18 -14.29 -1.80
CA ARG A 272 -0.77 -14.74 -3.06
C ARG A 272 0.18 -15.59 -3.89
N ILE A 273 1.41 -15.13 -4.06
CA ILE A 273 2.41 -15.81 -4.92
C ILE A 273 3.12 -16.97 -4.23
N GLY A 274 2.85 -17.26 -2.95
CA GLY A 274 3.59 -18.21 -2.14
C GLY A 274 5.08 -17.83 -1.96
N GLY A 275 5.36 -16.53 -2.07
CA GLY A 275 6.67 -15.91 -1.89
C GLY A 275 6.96 -15.55 -0.43
N PHE A 276 8.03 -14.81 -0.18
CA PHE A 276 8.35 -14.36 1.17
C PHE A 276 8.37 -12.84 1.28
N GLN A 277 8.07 -12.35 2.48
CA GLN A 277 8.21 -10.96 2.85
C GLN A 277 9.57 -10.75 3.52
N LEU A 278 10.39 -9.83 3.02
CA LEU A 278 11.62 -9.39 3.68
C LEU A 278 11.34 -8.08 4.41
N LEU A 279 10.98 -8.17 5.69
CA LEU A 279 10.46 -7.04 6.45
C LEU A 279 11.56 -6.25 7.16
N PHE A 280 11.48 -4.92 7.03
CA PHE A 280 12.28 -3.96 7.80
C PHE A 280 11.35 -3.21 8.76
N PRO A 281 11.65 -3.16 10.07
CA PRO A 281 10.77 -2.52 11.06
C PRO A 281 10.62 -1.01 10.83
N ARG A 282 11.56 -0.42 10.13
CA ARG A 282 11.56 0.96 9.63
C ARG A 282 12.44 1.04 8.38
N PRO A 283 12.27 2.07 7.55
CA PRO A 283 13.21 2.32 6.47
C PRO A 283 14.64 2.40 7.03
N PRO A 284 15.61 1.67 6.47
CA PRO A 284 16.99 1.71 6.94
C PRO A 284 17.55 3.13 6.95
N VAL A 285 18.21 3.50 8.05
CA VAL A 285 18.92 4.78 8.14
C VAL A 285 20.15 4.76 7.23
N ASP A 286 20.90 3.65 7.31
CA ASP A 286 21.99 3.35 6.37
C ASP A 286 21.47 2.36 5.31
N MET A 287 21.45 2.78 4.05
CA MET A 287 21.05 1.92 2.92
C MET A 287 21.92 0.67 2.77
N ALA A 288 23.11 0.65 3.35
CA ALA A 288 23.96 -0.55 3.37
C ALA A 288 23.27 -1.76 4.04
N GLU A 289 22.36 -1.54 5.00
CA GLU A 289 21.56 -2.61 5.60
C GLU A 289 20.64 -3.25 4.56
N LEU A 290 19.97 -2.43 3.74
CA LEU A 290 19.14 -2.88 2.64
C LEU A 290 19.96 -3.64 1.58
N PHE A 291 21.12 -3.09 1.20
CA PHE A 291 21.97 -3.72 0.18
C PHE A 291 22.47 -5.10 0.61
N LYS A 292 22.93 -5.24 1.87
CA LYS A 292 23.31 -6.54 2.44
C LYS A 292 22.15 -7.53 2.45
N ALA A 293 20.94 -7.06 2.79
CA ALA A 293 19.76 -7.91 2.79
C ALA A 293 19.38 -8.35 1.36
N ILE A 294 19.44 -7.46 0.37
CA ILE A 294 19.21 -7.79 -1.03
C ILE A 294 20.20 -8.89 -1.46
N GLN A 295 21.51 -8.73 -1.22
CA GLN A 295 22.52 -9.75 -1.56
C GLN A 295 22.26 -11.09 -0.86
N LYS A 296 21.94 -11.05 0.46
CA LYS A 296 21.71 -12.25 1.25
C LYS A 296 20.50 -13.05 0.77
N TYR A 297 19.39 -12.37 0.49
CA TYR A 297 18.11 -13.01 0.23
C TYR A 297 17.81 -13.23 -1.25
N SER A 298 18.53 -12.57 -2.17
CA SER A 298 18.42 -12.82 -3.62
C SER A 298 18.84 -14.25 -4.02
N SER A 299 19.69 -14.90 -3.23
CA SER A 299 20.06 -16.31 -3.43
C SER A 299 18.89 -17.28 -3.21
N LYS A 300 17.81 -16.83 -2.55
CA LYS A 300 16.60 -17.62 -2.30
C LYS A 300 15.53 -17.45 -3.39
N GLY A 301 15.73 -16.50 -4.30
CA GLY A 301 14.84 -16.16 -5.41
C GLY A 301 14.99 -14.69 -5.78
N GLY A 302 14.42 -14.27 -6.90
CA GLY A 302 14.41 -12.85 -7.28
C GLY A 302 13.63 -11.99 -6.29
N LEU A 303 14.05 -10.74 -6.12
CA LEU A 303 13.38 -9.79 -5.22
C LEU A 303 12.59 -8.75 -6.01
N ILE A 304 11.43 -8.41 -5.48
CA ILE A 304 10.57 -7.32 -5.94
C ILE A 304 10.56 -6.24 -4.85
N MET A 305 10.65 -4.97 -5.24
CA MET A 305 10.74 -3.87 -4.29
C MET A 305 9.71 -2.78 -4.58
N PRO A 306 8.55 -2.79 -3.92
CA PRO A 306 7.69 -1.62 -3.84
C PRO A 306 8.39 -0.50 -3.06
N GLY A 307 8.30 0.74 -3.54
CA GLY A 307 8.98 1.86 -2.94
C GLY A 307 8.36 3.21 -3.34
N VAL A 308 9.05 4.27 -2.98
CA VAL A 308 8.74 5.64 -3.36
C VAL A 308 9.96 6.28 -3.98
N ALA A 309 9.79 7.29 -4.83
CA ALA A 309 10.88 7.95 -5.57
C ALA A 309 12.04 8.39 -4.65
N VAL A 310 11.73 8.94 -3.46
CA VAL A 310 12.73 9.35 -2.47
C VAL A 310 13.59 8.17 -1.99
N LEU A 311 13.01 6.98 -1.82
CA LEU A 311 13.76 5.78 -1.43
C LEU A 311 14.71 5.34 -2.54
N PHE A 312 14.23 5.30 -3.78
CA PHE A 312 15.05 4.94 -4.93
C PHE A 312 16.19 5.95 -5.16
N ASN A 313 15.92 7.24 -4.96
CA ASN A 313 16.98 8.26 -5.03
C ASN A 313 18.04 8.10 -3.91
N LYS A 314 17.63 7.73 -2.69
CA LYS A 314 18.58 7.39 -1.61
C LYS A 314 19.47 6.18 -1.96
N ILE A 315 18.94 5.18 -2.63
CA ILE A 315 19.72 4.05 -3.15
C ILE A 315 20.71 4.55 -4.19
N ASN A 316 20.24 5.32 -5.18
CA ASN A 316 21.05 5.83 -6.29
C ASN A 316 22.23 6.71 -5.84
N THR A 317 22.01 7.52 -4.81
CA THR A 317 22.99 8.51 -4.32
C THR A 317 23.87 7.99 -3.19
N HIS A 318 23.65 6.76 -2.73
CA HIS A 318 24.47 6.21 -1.63
C HIS A 318 25.92 5.98 -2.08
N PRO A 319 26.95 6.54 -1.36
CA PRO A 319 28.33 6.55 -1.84
C PRO A 319 28.95 5.16 -2.06
N LYS A 320 28.43 4.14 -1.37
CA LYS A 320 28.91 2.77 -1.45
C LYS A 320 28.00 1.85 -2.27
N VAL A 321 27.02 2.35 -3.01
CA VAL A 321 26.05 1.49 -3.73
C VAL A 321 26.73 0.54 -4.71
N ARG A 322 27.78 0.99 -5.39
CA ARG A 322 28.56 0.18 -6.35
C ARG A 322 29.41 -0.93 -5.71
N ASN A 323 29.54 -0.94 -4.37
CA ASN A 323 30.24 -2.01 -3.65
C ASN A 323 29.34 -3.22 -3.39
N TYR A 324 28.07 -3.16 -3.77
CA TYR A 324 27.08 -4.21 -3.54
C TYR A 324 26.53 -4.70 -4.87
N ASP A 325 26.36 -6.01 -4.99
CA ASP A 325 25.62 -6.60 -6.09
C ASP A 325 24.11 -6.52 -5.79
N LEU A 326 23.41 -5.68 -6.51
CA LEU A 326 21.96 -5.50 -6.39
C LEU A 326 21.17 -6.19 -7.51
N SER A 327 21.82 -6.99 -8.37
CA SER A 327 21.19 -7.71 -9.50
C SER A 327 20.14 -8.75 -9.05
N GLY A 328 20.12 -9.04 -7.75
CA GLY A 328 19.07 -9.83 -7.11
C GLY A 328 17.69 -9.16 -7.10
N LEU A 329 17.64 -7.83 -7.17
CA LEU A 329 16.41 -7.13 -7.49
C LEU A 329 16.06 -7.39 -8.96
N LYS A 330 14.81 -7.79 -9.23
CA LYS A 330 14.31 -8.04 -10.58
C LYS A 330 13.35 -6.96 -11.02
N MET A 331 12.57 -6.46 -10.09
CA MET A 331 11.53 -5.47 -10.33
C MET A 331 11.44 -4.50 -9.17
N ALA A 332 11.06 -3.26 -9.48
CA ALA A 332 10.65 -2.27 -8.50
C ALA A 332 9.40 -1.54 -9.00
N VAL A 333 8.55 -1.10 -8.07
CA VAL A 333 7.37 -0.29 -8.37
C VAL A 333 7.44 0.95 -7.51
N SER A 334 7.50 2.12 -8.15
CA SER A 334 7.43 3.41 -7.48
C SER A 334 6.00 3.90 -7.43
N GLY A 335 5.49 4.18 -6.23
CA GLY A 335 4.14 4.74 -6.04
C GLY A 335 4.13 5.93 -5.10
N ALA A 336 2.93 6.44 -4.81
CA ALA A 336 2.67 7.57 -3.93
C ALA A 336 3.28 8.93 -4.38
N GLY A 337 3.66 9.04 -5.63
CA GLY A 337 4.18 10.25 -6.25
C GLY A 337 4.90 9.96 -7.55
N PRO A 338 5.19 10.98 -8.37
CA PRO A 338 5.83 10.82 -9.66
C PRO A 338 7.24 10.23 -9.51
N LEU A 339 7.65 9.45 -10.49
CA LEU A 339 9.00 8.89 -10.57
C LEU A 339 9.85 9.71 -11.55
N PRO A 340 10.80 10.54 -11.09
CA PRO A 340 11.67 11.30 -11.97
C PRO A 340 12.49 10.37 -12.89
N LEU A 341 12.57 10.73 -14.17
CA LEU A 341 13.28 9.96 -15.19
C LEU A 341 14.74 9.66 -14.81
N GLU A 342 15.43 10.65 -14.23
CA GLU A 342 16.82 10.49 -13.79
C GLU A 342 16.95 9.43 -12.68
N VAL A 343 16.01 9.42 -11.73
CA VAL A 343 15.97 8.43 -10.65
C VAL A 343 15.73 7.04 -11.23
N GLN A 344 14.81 6.91 -12.17
CA GLN A 344 14.52 5.65 -12.84
C GLN A 344 15.73 5.10 -13.58
N ASN A 345 16.31 5.88 -14.50
CA ASN A 345 17.45 5.48 -15.34
C ASN A 345 18.64 5.07 -14.47
N ARG A 346 18.93 5.86 -13.44
CA ARG A 346 20.03 5.58 -12.53
C ARG A 346 19.83 4.31 -11.72
N PHE A 347 18.61 4.08 -11.25
CA PHE A 347 18.27 2.86 -10.51
C PHE A 347 18.41 1.61 -11.40
N GLU A 348 17.91 1.64 -12.64
CA GLU A 348 18.04 0.54 -13.60
C GLU A 348 19.51 0.28 -13.98
N GLU A 349 20.32 1.34 -14.14
CA GLU A 349 21.77 1.22 -14.37
C GLU A 349 22.46 0.46 -13.23
N LEU A 350 22.16 0.85 -11.98
CA LEU A 350 22.82 0.32 -10.79
C LEU A 350 22.38 -1.10 -10.42
N THR A 351 21.11 -1.41 -10.57
CA THR A 351 20.51 -2.66 -10.05
C THR A 351 20.25 -3.70 -11.13
N LYS A 352 20.15 -3.27 -12.40
CA LYS A 352 19.65 -4.07 -13.53
C LYS A 352 18.17 -4.50 -13.38
N ALA A 353 17.49 -4.01 -12.36
CA ALA A 353 16.07 -4.24 -12.16
C ALA A 353 15.25 -3.31 -13.06
N ILE A 354 14.08 -3.76 -13.49
CA ILE A 354 13.10 -2.87 -14.13
C ILE A 354 12.35 -2.11 -13.02
N ILE A 355 12.32 -0.78 -13.09
CA ILE A 355 11.46 0.02 -12.22
C ILE A 355 10.35 0.69 -13.03
N VAL A 356 9.13 0.61 -12.52
CA VAL A 356 7.94 1.20 -13.15
C VAL A 356 7.21 2.10 -12.17
N GLU A 357 6.54 3.12 -12.72
CA GLU A 357 5.61 3.94 -11.96
C GLU A 357 4.29 3.20 -11.82
N GLY A 358 3.74 3.21 -10.61
CA GLY A 358 2.42 2.71 -10.26
C GLY A 358 1.61 3.78 -9.54
N TYR A 359 0.29 3.72 -9.72
CA TYR A 359 -0.64 4.66 -9.13
C TYR A 359 -1.78 3.93 -8.41
N GLY A 360 -2.25 4.57 -7.36
CA GLY A 360 -3.37 4.10 -6.59
C GLY A 360 -3.68 5.00 -5.41
N LEU A 361 -4.77 4.67 -4.75
CA LEU A 361 -5.28 5.39 -3.58
C LEU A 361 -5.91 4.40 -2.61
N SER A 362 -5.97 4.77 -1.33
CA SER A 362 -6.46 3.87 -0.27
C SER A 362 -7.87 3.36 -0.55
N GLU A 363 -8.70 4.19 -1.18
CA GLU A 363 -10.06 3.91 -1.61
C GLU A 363 -10.15 2.85 -2.73
N ALA A 364 -9.01 2.52 -3.35
CA ALA A 364 -8.90 1.48 -4.39
C ALA A 364 -8.00 0.29 -3.98
N THR A 365 -7.62 0.13 -2.72
CA THR A 365 -7.02 -1.04 -2.05
C THR A 365 -5.57 -1.46 -2.39
N PRO A 366 -4.61 -0.70 -2.87
CA PRO A 366 -4.74 0.64 -3.42
C PRO A 366 -4.54 0.70 -4.95
N VAL A 367 -3.92 -0.34 -5.59
CA VAL A 367 -3.34 -0.23 -6.93
C VAL A 367 -4.40 -0.25 -8.01
N THR A 368 -4.35 0.72 -8.91
CA THR A 368 -5.26 0.78 -10.07
C THR A 368 -4.54 0.81 -11.40
N HIS A 369 -3.33 1.40 -11.43
CA HIS A 369 -2.52 1.51 -12.65
C HIS A 369 -1.05 1.18 -12.36
N ALA A 370 -0.36 0.69 -13.37
CA ALA A 370 1.10 0.71 -13.43
C ALA A 370 1.57 0.67 -14.88
N ASN A 371 2.77 1.19 -15.13
CA ASN A 371 3.45 0.92 -16.38
C ASN A 371 3.71 -0.58 -16.52
N PRO A 372 3.61 -1.15 -17.73
CA PRO A 372 3.91 -2.55 -17.96
C PRO A 372 5.35 -2.92 -17.58
N ILE A 373 5.52 -3.95 -16.75
CA ILE A 373 6.86 -4.47 -16.42
C ILE A 373 7.48 -5.15 -17.64
N HIS A 374 6.65 -5.85 -18.40
CA HIS A 374 7.03 -6.52 -19.65
C HIS A 374 6.17 -5.97 -20.79
N GLY A 375 6.67 -4.97 -21.48
CA GLY A 375 5.96 -4.32 -22.57
C GLY A 375 6.45 -2.89 -22.78
N ARG A 376 5.67 -2.13 -23.51
CA ARG A 376 5.96 -0.71 -23.76
C ARG A 376 5.69 0.10 -22.50
N ARG A 377 6.67 0.86 -22.05
CA ARG A 377 6.59 1.79 -20.93
C ARG A 377 6.53 3.23 -21.45
N LYS A 378 5.74 4.06 -20.83
CA LYS A 378 5.75 5.52 -21.05
C LYS A 378 6.07 6.24 -19.76
N LEU A 379 7.25 6.79 -19.70
CA LEU A 379 7.75 7.53 -18.53
C LEU A 379 6.93 8.79 -18.30
N GLY A 380 6.71 9.18 -17.06
CA GLY A 380 5.84 10.33 -16.70
C GLY A 380 4.35 10.05 -16.90
N THR A 381 3.97 8.79 -17.09
CA THR A 381 2.59 8.32 -17.01
C THR A 381 2.44 7.32 -15.89
N ILE A 382 1.25 7.23 -15.32
CA ILE A 382 0.93 6.17 -14.36
C ILE A 382 0.69 4.81 -15.03
N GLY A 383 0.87 4.72 -16.33
CA GLY A 383 0.75 3.49 -17.11
C GLY A 383 -0.67 3.16 -17.54
N LEU A 384 -0.97 1.87 -17.58
CA LEU A 384 -2.25 1.29 -17.97
C LEU A 384 -3.05 0.86 -16.73
N PRO A 385 -4.39 0.87 -16.78
CA PRO A 385 -5.20 0.31 -15.70
C PRO A 385 -4.93 -1.19 -15.52
N TYR A 386 -5.11 -1.69 -14.30
CA TYR A 386 -4.97 -3.12 -14.00
C TYR A 386 -6.12 -3.94 -14.64
N PRO A 387 -5.99 -5.29 -14.72
CA PRO A 387 -7.07 -6.15 -15.17
C PRO A 387 -8.40 -5.84 -14.47
N ASP A 388 -9.52 -5.96 -15.18
CA ASP A 388 -10.88 -5.66 -14.69
C ASP A 388 -11.07 -4.24 -14.11
N THR A 389 -10.16 -3.32 -14.42
CA THR A 389 -10.26 -1.92 -14.00
C THR A 389 -10.67 -1.05 -15.18
N ASP A 390 -11.80 -0.37 -15.02
CA ASP A 390 -12.31 0.60 -15.98
C ASP A 390 -11.97 2.00 -15.54
N ILE A 391 -11.69 2.86 -16.52
CA ILE A 391 -11.34 4.25 -16.29
C ILE A 391 -12.10 5.17 -17.25
N LYS A 392 -12.37 6.38 -16.79
CA LYS A 392 -12.91 7.49 -17.58
C LYS A 392 -12.30 8.80 -17.11
N ILE A 393 -12.27 9.77 -17.99
CA ILE A 393 -11.98 11.16 -17.65
C ILE A 393 -13.29 11.93 -17.69
N MET A 394 -13.70 12.49 -16.56
CA MET A 394 -14.92 13.27 -16.44
C MET A 394 -14.60 14.76 -16.45
N ASP A 395 -15.44 15.57 -17.06
CA ASP A 395 -15.27 17.02 -17.09
C ASP A 395 -15.14 17.62 -15.68
N LYS A 396 -14.33 18.65 -15.53
CA LYS A 396 -13.99 19.27 -14.23
C LYS A 396 -15.15 20.10 -13.63
N GLU A 397 -16.09 20.57 -14.47
CA GLU A 397 -17.13 21.50 -14.04
C GLU A 397 -18.33 20.78 -13.46
N THR A 398 -18.85 19.78 -14.17
CA THR A 398 -20.05 19.05 -13.77
C THR A 398 -19.79 17.64 -13.29
N GLY A 399 -18.68 17.04 -13.72
CA GLY A 399 -18.34 15.64 -13.45
C GLY A 399 -19.30 14.65 -14.11
N THR A 400 -20.04 15.08 -15.14
CA THR A 400 -21.10 14.27 -15.78
C THR A 400 -20.78 13.90 -17.22
N LYS A 401 -19.94 14.68 -17.91
CA LYS A 401 -19.57 14.44 -19.30
C LYS A 401 -18.22 13.70 -19.34
N GLU A 402 -18.20 12.56 -20.02
CA GLU A 402 -16.96 11.86 -20.32
C GLU A 402 -16.17 12.59 -21.42
N LEU A 403 -14.88 12.83 -21.18
CA LEU A 403 -13.96 13.44 -22.13
C LEU A 403 -13.25 12.36 -22.95
N PRO A 404 -13.04 12.57 -24.25
CA PRO A 404 -12.32 11.62 -25.08
C PRO A 404 -10.83 11.61 -24.76
N PRO A 405 -10.09 10.54 -25.13
CA PRO A 405 -8.62 10.52 -25.08
C PRO A 405 -8.00 11.65 -25.91
N LEU A 406 -6.73 11.99 -25.59
CA LEU A 406 -5.93 12.91 -26.38
C LEU A 406 -5.86 12.46 -27.86
N PRO A 407 -5.86 13.37 -28.83
CA PRO A 407 -5.74 13.03 -30.25
C PRO A 407 -4.31 12.60 -30.64
N PHE A 408 -3.37 12.60 -29.70
CA PHE A 408 -1.98 12.20 -29.90
C PHE A 408 -1.47 11.31 -28.77
N ALA A 409 -0.42 10.55 -29.06
CA ALA A 409 0.30 9.75 -28.09
C ALA A 409 1.43 10.57 -27.43
N VAL A 410 1.63 10.37 -26.13
CA VAL A 410 2.76 10.92 -25.38
C VAL A 410 4.02 10.14 -25.72
N ALA A 411 5.16 10.81 -25.77
CA ALA A 411 6.45 10.16 -26.02
C ALA A 411 6.85 9.19 -24.91
N GLU A 412 7.61 8.15 -25.25
CA GLU A 412 8.07 7.14 -24.26
C GLU A 412 9.02 7.74 -23.21
N ASN A 413 9.75 8.80 -23.57
CA ASN A 413 10.76 9.44 -22.71
C ASN A 413 10.21 10.49 -21.75
N GLY A 414 8.89 10.56 -21.62
CA GLY A 414 8.21 11.35 -20.60
C GLY A 414 7.70 12.71 -21.06
N GLY A 415 6.52 13.02 -20.56
CA GLY A 415 5.93 14.34 -20.54
C GLY A 415 5.30 14.80 -21.85
N LEU A 416 4.46 15.83 -21.70
CA LEU A 416 3.91 16.62 -22.80
C LEU A 416 4.87 17.76 -23.12
N THR A 417 5.03 18.08 -24.41
CA THR A 417 5.63 19.36 -24.80
C THR A 417 4.71 20.50 -24.37
N LYS A 418 5.21 21.75 -24.40
CA LYS A 418 4.38 22.91 -24.07
C LYS A 418 3.13 22.98 -24.93
N GLU A 419 3.26 22.82 -26.25
CA GLU A 419 2.14 22.81 -27.19
C GLU A 419 1.15 21.67 -26.93
N GLN A 420 1.67 20.48 -26.63
CA GLN A 420 0.85 19.32 -26.25
C GLN A 420 0.14 19.55 -24.92
N SER A 421 0.78 20.21 -23.95
CA SER A 421 0.18 20.51 -22.65
C SER A 421 -0.99 21.49 -22.80
N GLU A 422 -0.82 22.55 -23.62
CA GLU A 422 -1.89 23.49 -23.94
C GLU A 422 -3.05 22.80 -24.67
N GLN A 423 -2.76 21.94 -25.65
CA GLN A 423 -3.78 21.18 -26.38
C GLN A 423 -4.49 20.15 -25.49
N ALA A 424 -3.79 19.54 -24.54
CA ALA A 424 -4.34 18.55 -23.63
C ALA A 424 -5.41 19.10 -22.68
N GLU A 425 -5.45 20.41 -22.44
CA GLU A 425 -6.38 21.03 -21.49
C GLU A 425 -7.86 20.70 -21.78
N ALA A 426 -8.26 20.67 -23.06
CA ALA A 426 -9.61 20.31 -23.48
C ALA A 426 -9.99 18.83 -23.23
N TYR A 427 -9.02 17.98 -22.96
CA TYR A 427 -9.14 16.53 -22.73
C TYR A 427 -8.81 16.14 -21.30
N THR A 428 -8.57 17.13 -20.45
CA THR A 428 -8.13 16.94 -19.05
C THR A 428 -9.30 17.13 -18.10
N GLY A 429 -9.55 16.13 -17.26
CA GLY A 429 -10.66 16.10 -16.32
C GLY A 429 -10.37 15.22 -15.12
N GLU A 430 -11.38 14.94 -14.30
CA GLU A 430 -11.23 14.05 -13.15
C GLU A 430 -11.15 12.59 -13.58
N LEU A 431 -10.13 11.88 -13.12
CA LEU A 431 -10.01 10.44 -13.30
C LEU A 431 -11.06 9.73 -12.44
N VAL A 432 -11.90 8.91 -13.05
CA VAL A 432 -12.83 8.04 -12.32
C VAL A 432 -12.54 6.58 -12.65
N ILE A 433 -12.68 5.72 -11.65
CA ILE A 433 -12.20 4.33 -11.70
C ILE A 433 -13.30 3.39 -11.23
N LYS A 434 -13.48 2.27 -11.93
CA LYS A 434 -14.38 1.19 -11.54
C LYS A 434 -13.65 -0.15 -11.58
N GLY A 435 -13.83 -0.96 -10.54
CA GLY A 435 -13.20 -2.28 -10.47
C GLY A 435 -13.51 -2.98 -9.15
N PRO A 436 -13.17 -4.28 -9.03
CA PRO A 436 -13.45 -5.06 -7.82
C PRO A 436 -12.64 -4.62 -6.59
N GLN A 437 -11.60 -3.82 -6.77
CA GLN A 437 -10.75 -3.28 -5.71
C GLN A 437 -11.29 -1.99 -5.07
N ILE A 438 -12.39 -1.43 -5.58
CA ILE A 438 -12.92 -0.15 -5.07
C ILE A 438 -13.63 -0.36 -3.73
N MET A 439 -13.38 0.54 -2.78
CA MET A 439 -13.93 0.53 -1.44
C MET A 439 -15.47 0.50 -1.42
N LYS A 440 -16.03 0.02 -0.33
CA LYS A 440 -17.48 0.05 -0.07
C LYS A 440 -18.00 1.46 0.22
N GLY A 441 -17.13 2.37 0.68
CA GLY A 441 -17.44 3.74 1.09
C GLY A 441 -16.64 4.13 2.33
N TYR A 442 -16.93 5.29 2.91
CA TYR A 442 -16.33 5.75 4.16
C TYR A 442 -17.19 5.39 5.37
N LEU A 443 -16.53 4.94 6.44
CA LEU A 443 -17.20 4.60 7.70
C LEU A 443 -17.94 5.82 8.27
N ASN A 444 -19.22 5.63 8.61
CA ASN A 444 -20.08 6.68 9.21
C ASN A 444 -20.18 8.00 8.40
N ARG A 445 -19.94 7.95 7.09
CA ARG A 445 -19.96 9.11 6.19
C ARG A 445 -20.76 8.78 4.92
N PRO A 446 -22.09 8.59 5.01
CA PRO A 446 -22.90 8.18 3.86
C PRO A 446 -22.89 9.21 2.72
N ASP A 447 -22.99 10.51 3.04
CA ASP A 447 -23.03 11.57 2.03
C ASP A 447 -21.69 11.68 1.27
N GLU A 448 -20.57 11.60 2.00
CA GLU A 448 -19.25 11.62 1.40
C GLU A 448 -18.98 10.34 0.58
N SER A 449 -19.48 9.20 1.06
CA SER A 449 -19.41 7.94 0.32
C SER A 449 -20.16 8.02 -1.00
N ALA A 450 -21.40 8.55 -0.99
CA ALA A 450 -22.22 8.75 -2.18
C ALA A 450 -21.61 9.79 -3.13
N ALA A 451 -20.93 10.79 -2.61
CA ALA A 451 -20.22 11.78 -3.42
C ALA A 451 -18.97 11.22 -4.08
N THR A 452 -18.27 10.26 -3.41
CA THR A 452 -17.00 9.70 -3.87
C THR A 452 -17.20 8.46 -4.75
N VAL A 453 -18.18 7.60 -4.45
CA VAL A 453 -18.49 6.40 -5.25
C VAL A 453 -19.91 6.55 -5.82
N ARG A 454 -20.00 6.82 -7.12
CA ARG A 454 -21.25 7.05 -7.85
C ARG A 454 -21.44 5.93 -8.88
N ASP A 455 -22.51 5.19 -8.79
CA ASP A 455 -22.84 4.07 -9.70
C ASP A 455 -21.67 3.06 -9.87
N GLY A 456 -20.91 2.86 -8.78
CA GLY A 456 -19.73 1.98 -8.75
C GLY A 456 -18.46 2.60 -9.33
N TRP A 457 -18.47 3.89 -9.71
CA TRP A 457 -17.31 4.65 -10.13
C TRP A 457 -16.74 5.46 -8.97
N LEU A 458 -15.47 5.24 -8.66
CA LEU A 458 -14.71 6.02 -7.69
C LEU A 458 -14.22 7.31 -8.34
N TYR A 459 -14.68 8.45 -7.87
CA TYR A 459 -14.19 9.78 -8.22
C TYR A 459 -12.93 10.05 -7.37
N THR A 460 -11.78 10.10 -8.04
CA THR A 460 -10.47 10.07 -7.34
C THR A 460 -10.06 11.41 -6.76
N GLY A 461 -10.58 12.50 -7.32
CA GLY A 461 -10.09 13.85 -7.05
C GLY A 461 -8.77 14.17 -7.75
N ASP A 462 -8.24 13.27 -8.57
CA ASP A 462 -7.03 13.49 -9.35
C ASP A 462 -7.39 13.89 -10.79
N ILE A 463 -6.72 14.92 -11.29
CA ILE A 463 -6.93 15.46 -12.63
C ILE A 463 -5.98 14.76 -13.59
N ALA A 464 -6.53 14.20 -14.65
CA ALA A 464 -5.80 13.35 -15.59
C ALA A 464 -6.28 13.50 -17.03
N CYS A 465 -5.53 12.94 -17.96
CA CYS A 465 -5.94 12.68 -19.33
C CYS A 465 -5.42 11.30 -19.77
N ILE A 466 -6.06 10.72 -20.80
CA ILE A 466 -5.62 9.44 -21.42
C ILE A 466 -5.05 9.78 -22.79
N ASP A 467 -3.87 9.26 -23.12
CA ASP A 467 -3.28 9.49 -24.44
C ASP A 467 -3.87 8.57 -25.54
N ALA A 468 -3.54 8.82 -26.80
CA ALA A 468 -4.02 8.02 -27.95
C ALA A 468 -3.56 6.56 -27.95
N ASP A 469 -2.68 6.17 -27.04
CA ASP A 469 -2.22 4.80 -26.84
C ASP A 469 -2.84 4.15 -25.60
N GLY A 470 -3.66 4.88 -24.83
CA GLY A 470 -4.37 4.39 -23.65
C GLY A 470 -3.60 4.54 -22.33
N TYR A 471 -2.48 5.25 -22.32
CA TYR A 471 -1.72 5.55 -21.10
C TYR A 471 -2.31 6.75 -20.38
N THR A 472 -2.42 6.65 -19.06
CA THR A 472 -2.99 7.69 -18.22
C THR A 472 -1.89 8.61 -17.67
N LEU A 473 -2.09 9.91 -17.78
CA LEU A 473 -1.22 10.96 -17.24
C LEU A 473 -1.96 11.67 -16.13
N ILE A 474 -1.39 11.70 -14.93
CA ILE A 474 -1.85 12.59 -13.86
C ILE A 474 -1.29 13.98 -14.15
N ARG A 475 -2.17 14.98 -14.11
CA ARG A 475 -1.80 16.39 -14.30
C ARG A 475 -1.65 17.09 -12.95
N ASP A 476 -2.58 16.84 -12.03
CA ASP A 476 -2.57 17.38 -10.68
C ASP A 476 -3.68 16.78 -9.82
N ARG A 477 -3.82 17.30 -8.60
CA ARG A 477 -5.02 17.10 -7.79
C ARG A 477 -6.01 18.23 -8.01
N ALA A 478 -7.29 17.93 -8.09
CA ALA A 478 -8.34 18.92 -8.29
C ALA A 478 -8.31 20.06 -7.24
N LYS A 479 -7.85 19.73 -6.02
CA LYS A 479 -7.75 20.69 -4.90
C LYS A 479 -6.51 21.56 -4.92
N ASP A 480 -5.43 21.10 -5.54
CA ASP A 480 -4.14 21.78 -5.58
C ASP A 480 -4.00 22.67 -6.83
N MET A 481 -4.87 22.45 -7.82
CA MET A 481 -4.92 23.24 -9.05
C MET A 481 -5.14 24.72 -8.76
N ILE A 482 -4.23 25.57 -9.22
CA ILE A 482 -4.30 27.03 -9.07
C ILE A 482 -5.06 27.63 -10.24
N LYS A 483 -6.14 28.38 -9.96
CA LYS A 483 -6.88 29.12 -10.97
C LYS A 483 -6.34 30.56 -11.04
N PHE A 484 -5.81 30.95 -12.19
CA PHE A 484 -5.27 32.29 -12.41
C PHE A 484 -5.84 32.88 -13.70
N LYS A 485 -6.66 33.93 -13.61
CA LYS A 485 -7.30 34.61 -14.76
C LYS A 485 -8.00 33.66 -15.74
N GLY A 486 -8.61 32.60 -15.25
CA GLY A 486 -9.30 31.61 -16.08
C GLY A 486 -8.40 30.47 -16.59
N TYR A 487 -7.10 30.52 -16.32
CA TYR A 487 -6.16 29.45 -16.64
C TYR A 487 -5.98 28.51 -15.44
N ALA A 488 -5.92 27.21 -15.72
CA ALA A 488 -5.50 26.20 -14.74
C ALA A 488 -3.98 26.14 -14.74
N ILE A 489 -3.36 26.39 -13.59
CA ILE A 489 -1.93 26.15 -13.37
C ILE A 489 -1.84 24.90 -12.50
N PHE A 490 -1.09 23.93 -12.96
CA PHE A 490 -0.85 22.68 -12.27
C PHE A 490 0.46 22.76 -11.48
N PRO A 491 0.42 22.82 -10.13
CA PRO A 491 1.60 22.85 -9.29
C PRO A 491 2.65 21.81 -9.66
N ALA A 492 2.24 20.57 -9.91
CA ALA A 492 3.14 19.48 -10.27
C ALA A 492 4.01 19.78 -11.51
N GLU A 493 3.47 20.46 -12.53
CA GLU A 493 4.25 20.81 -13.73
C GLU A 493 5.36 21.83 -13.43
N VAL A 494 5.05 22.77 -12.55
CA VAL A 494 6.03 23.79 -12.12
C VAL A 494 7.09 23.17 -11.22
N GLU A 495 6.68 22.28 -10.32
CA GLU A 495 7.56 21.52 -9.44
C GLU A 495 8.52 20.62 -10.22
N ASP A 496 8.03 19.91 -11.24
CA ASP A 496 8.85 19.09 -12.14
C ASP A 496 9.88 19.92 -12.90
N LEU A 497 9.50 21.13 -13.32
CA LEU A 497 10.44 22.04 -13.97
C LEU A 497 11.52 22.51 -12.99
N LEU A 498 11.14 22.84 -11.75
CA LEU A 498 12.08 23.25 -10.71
C LEU A 498 13.03 22.12 -10.31
N HIS A 499 12.54 20.87 -10.26
CA HIS A 499 13.37 19.70 -9.97
C HIS A 499 14.46 19.41 -11.01
N LYS A 500 14.33 19.91 -12.25
CA LYS A 500 15.39 19.82 -13.28
C LYS A 500 16.59 20.72 -12.98
N HIS A 501 16.46 21.66 -12.04
CA HIS A 501 17.56 22.55 -11.69
C HIS A 501 18.55 21.84 -10.74
N PRO A 502 19.87 21.83 -11.03
CA PRO A 502 20.85 21.00 -10.31
C PRO A 502 21.01 21.32 -8.81
N HIS A 503 20.57 22.50 -8.38
CA HIS A 503 20.65 22.93 -6.98
C HIS A 503 19.33 22.87 -6.22
N ILE A 504 18.24 22.42 -6.84
CA ILE A 504 16.93 22.28 -6.19
C ILE A 504 16.71 20.81 -5.83
N ARG A 505 16.65 20.50 -4.53
CA ARG A 505 16.39 19.16 -4.02
C ARG A 505 14.90 18.82 -3.90
N GLY A 506 14.07 19.81 -3.75
CA GLY A 506 12.63 19.69 -3.62
C GLY A 506 11.98 21.04 -3.84
N ALA A 507 10.82 21.04 -4.44
CA ALA A 507 9.99 22.21 -4.67
C ALA A 507 8.55 21.89 -4.29
N ALA A 508 7.82 22.88 -3.82
CA ALA A 508 6.38 22.84 -3.63
C ALA A 508 5.78 24.15 -4.13
N VAL A 509 4.75 24.06 -4.96
CA VAL A 509 4.05 25.22 -5.54
C VAL A 509 2.67 25.29 -4.91
N ILE A 510 2.31 26.44 -4.38
CA ILE A 510 1.02 26.67 -3.74
C ILE A 510 0.32 27.89 -4.33
N GLY A 511 -1.01 27.82 -4.43
CA GLY A 511 -1.84 28.97 -4.77
C GLY A 511 -1.97 29.93 -3.58
N VAL A 512 -1.69 31.19 -3.81
CA VAL A 512 -1.95 32.23 -2.80
C VAL A 512 -3.13 33.08 -3.27
N PRO A 513 -4.20 33.20 -2.44
CA PRO A 513 -5.32 34.06 -2.78
C PRO A 513 -4.87 35.51 -3.07
N ASN A 514 -5.34 36.08 -4.18
CA ASN A 514 -5.05 37.44 -4.55
C ASN A 514 -6.34 38.14 -5.01
N GLU A 515 -6.74 39.20 -4.32
CA GLU A 515 -7.97 39.95 -4.60
C GLU A 515 -7.99 40.67 -5.97
N LYS A 516 -6.84 40.79 -6.62
CA LYS A 516 -6.71 41.49 -7.91
C LYS A 516 -6.66 40.57 -9.13
N VAL A 517 -6.80 39.26 -8.94
CA VAL A 517 -6.60 38.28 -10.03
C VAL A 517 -7.64 37.20 -9.95
#